data_68ac5a9a19ddbca59b3154dc6984d86a
#
_entry.id   68ac5a9a19ddbca59b3154dc6984d86a
#
_cell.length_a   1.000
_cell.length_b   1.000
_cell.length_c   1.000
_cell.angle_alpha   90.00
_cell.angle_beta   90.00
_cell.angle_gamma   90.00
#
_symmetry.space_group_name_H-M   'P 1'
#
loop_
_entity.id
_entity.type
_entity.pdbx_description
1 polymer ?
#
loop_
_entity_poly.entity_id
_entity_poly.type
_entity_poly.pdbx_seq_one_letter_code
_entity_poly.pdbx_strand_id
1 'polypeptide(L)'
;MHTDEAVNASILGEMLEGRPYRYDPIDRHGPTLYYATYPVVRAFGAHSLGDLEAWELRLVPAFLGAGLLCALALFLPAFPPPALLASALWLGVGAPFVYYGRYWIHETLLVLLTFLLLGFSWRFARTFRKGWAIAAGLAAGALLATKETSVITLACALCALVLTRLLYRPDACLQRTGFALGIALGIAAAALTSALLFSSFGQNPGGMGDALAAMAHATERAGGQGHEKPPSAYLGWLLAQNLRSRPYCGWTLAVFGLVGAWSAWQRRREEPLPVFMGLFALLVLAVYSAIPYKTPWLILNALAPWALVAGTGFNRVCAACTGRLRVTLMFALASGITGLLASETWRLCFVFPADPGNPLAYSPTSPDIRRLEARAEGLVAEGGAQAPIVAVVGSDIWPLPWYLRHCPNVGYWPELPRSPVVTVVISDAAQSERVSRTLGPGWRSEIFGLRPEVLAVLFHRAPAESGIERKRP
;
A
#
# COMPACT_ATOMS: atom_id res chain seq x y z
N MET A 1 -8.89 9.71 5.19
CA MET A 1 -7.56 9.61 4.59
C MET A 1 -6.63 9.01 5.64
N HIS A 2 -5.86 8.00 5.31
CA HIS A 2 -4.84 7.42 6.19
C HIS A 2 -3.61 8.35 6.25
N THR A 3 -2.79 8.21 7.29
CA THR A 3 -1.55 9.00 7.44
C THR A 3 -0.66 8.93 6.20
N ASP A 4 -0.33 7.71 5.73
CA ASP A 4 0.54 7.53 4.56
C ASP A 4 -0.07 8.08 3.27
N GLU A 5 -1.40 7.99 3.11
CA GLU A 5 -2.10 8.61 1.97
C GLU A 5 -1.99 10.14 2.03
N ALA A 6 -2.10 10.74 3.23
CA ALA A 6 -2.02 12.18 3.42
C ALA A 6 -0.59 12.71 3.16
N VAL A 7 0.44 11.99 3.62
CA VAL A 7 1.84 12.29 3.29
C VAL A 7 2.06 12.25 1.77
N ASN A 8 1.63 11.17 1.13
CA ASN A 8 1.74 11.04 -0.31
C ASN A 8 0.96 12.16 -1.05
N ALA A 9 -0.24 12.54 -0.57
CA ALA A 9 -1.04 13.60 -1.18
C ALA A 9 -0.34 14.97 -1.10
N SER A 10 0.34 15.27 0.00
CA SER A 10 1.13 16.50 0.12
C SER A 10 2.27 16.55 -0.90
N ILE A 11 2.96 15.42 -1.12
CA ILE A 11 4.02 15.31 -2.13
C ILE A 11 3.45 15.50 -3.55
N LEU A 12 2.29 14.87 -3.84
CA LEU A 12 1.63 15.04 -5.13
C LEU A 12 1.15 16.50 -5.33
N GLY A 13 0.66 17.15 -4.27
CA GLY A 13 0.30 18.57 -4.28
C GLY A 13 1.48 19.46 -4.69
N GLU A 14 2.67 19.22 -4.13
CA GLU A 14 3.89 19.92 -4.56
C GLU A 14 4.17 19.73 -6.07
N MET A 15 3.97 18.52 -6.59
CA MET A 15 4.16 18.25 -8.02
C MET A 15 3.11 18.96 -8.89
N LEU A 16 1.85 19.05 -8.43
CA LEU A 16 0.79 19.79 -9.12
C LEU A 16 1.07 21.29 -9.20
N GLU A 17 1.73 21.84 -8.19
CA GLU A 17 2.19 23.23 -8.14
C GLU A 17 3.46 23.49 -8.98
N GLY A 18 3.93 22.50 -9.73
CA GLY A 18 5.07 22.62 -10.66
C GLY A 18 6.44 22.30 -10.06
N ARG A 19 6.50 21.83 -8.82
CA ARG A 19 7.76 21.35 -8.24
C ARG A 19 8.05 19.92 -8.73
N PRO A 20 9.23 19.63 -9.30
CA PRO A 20 9.55 18.27 -9.71
C PRO A 20 9.64 17.36 -8.48
N TYR A 21 9.23 16.11 -8.65
CA TYR A 21 9.43 15.11 -7.59
C TYR A 21 10.92 15.00 -7.25
N ARG A 22 11.25 15.07 -5.96
CA ARG A 22 12.59 14.81 -5.44
C ARG A 22 12.52 13.62 -4.50
N TYR A 23 13.29 12.60 -4.80
CA TYR A 23 13.40 11.45 -3.92
C TYR A 23 14.12 11.86 -2.62
N ASP A 24 13.53 11.51 -1.48
CA ASP A 24 14.13 11.70 -0.16
C ASP A 24 14.36 10.32 0.46
N PRO A 25 15.61 9.93 0.74
CA PRO A 25 15.92 8.61 1.26
C PRO A 25 15.36 8.35 2.67
N ILE A 26 14.97 9.41 3.40
CA ILE A 26 14.47 9.30 4.78
C ILE A 26 12.94 9.25 4.81
N ASP A 27 12.25 10.12 4.05
CA ASP A 27 10.82 10.36 4.23
C ASP A 27 9.95 9.91 3.07
N ARG A 28 10.52 9.58 1.90
CA ARG A 28 9.74 9.31 0.69
C ARG A 28 10.01 7.92 0.13
N HIS A 29 8.96 7.28 -0.36
CA HIS A 29 9.09 6.10 -1.22
C HIS A 29 9.34 6.52 -2.67
N GLY A 30 9.58 5.55 -3.56
CA GLY A 30 9.90 5.83 -4.96
C GLY A 30 8.78 6.55 -5.74
N PRO A 31 9.11 7.14 -6.90
CA PRO A 31 8.24 8.08 -7.62
C PRO A 31 7.09 7.46 -8.39
N THR A 32 7.05 6.13 -8.59
CA THR A 32 6.13 5.49 -9.53
C THR A 32 4.66 5.72 -9.23
N LEU A 33 4.26 5.73 -7.95
CA LEU A 33 2.87 5.97 -7.56
C LEU A 33 2.44 7.38 -7.94
N TYR A 34 3.30 8.37 -7.70
CA TYR A 34 3.01 9.76 -8.02
C TYR A 34 2.90 9.97 -9.54
N TYR A 35 3.82 9.42 -10.33
CA TYR A 35 3.77 9.52 -11.80
C TYR A 35 2.58 8.77 -12.40
N ALA A 36 2.15 7.66 -11.81
CA ALA A 36 0.93 6.97 -12.22
C ALA A 36 -0.34 7.78 -11.89
N THR A 37 -0.32 8.56 -10.81
CA THR A 37 -1.48 9.30 -10.31
C THR A 37 -1.58 10.69 -10.92
N TYR A 38 -0.46 11.37 -11.15
CA TYR A 38 -0.40 12.74 -11.66
C TYR A 38 -1.30 12.98 -12.90
N PRO A 39 -1.19 12.18 -13.99
CA PRO A 39 -2.05 12.40 -15.16
C PRO A 39 -3.54 12.18 -14.87
N VAL A 40 -3.87 11.30 -13.93
CA VAL A 40 -5.26 11.02 -13.56
C VAL A 40 -5.88 12.23 -12.87
N VAL A 41 -5.27 12.75 -11.82
CA VAL A 41 -5.81 13.91 -11.08
C VAL A 41 -5.77 15.19 -11.93
N ARG A 42 -4.77 15.34 -12.82
CA ARG A 42 -4.73 16.45 -13.80
C ARG A 42 -5.91 16.39 -14.77
N ALA A 43 -6.33 15.21 -15.19
CA ALA A 43 -7.50 15.03 -16.06
C ALA A 43 -8.82 15.41 -15.36
N PHE A 44 -8.88 15.35 -14.02
CA PHE A 44 -9.99 15.83 -13.22
C PHE A 44 -9.86 17.32 -12.83
N GLY A 45 -8.80 18.00 -13.25
CA GLY A 45 -8.63 19.44 -13.07
C GLY A 45 -7.84 19.86 -11.84
N ALA A 46 -7.22 18.93 -11.10
CA ALA A 46 -6.42 19.28 -9.93
C ALA A 46 -5.12 20.03 -10.31
N HIS A 47 -4.82 21.13 -9.61
CA HIS A 47 -3.64 21.99 -9.79
C HIS A 47 -2.86 22.18 -8.48
N SER A 48 -3.43 21.83 -7.35
CA SER A 48 -2.85 21.97 -6.01
C SER A 48 -3.31 20.85 -5.08
N LEU A 49 -2.78 20.78 -3.87
CA LEU A 49 -3.26 19.89 -2.82
C LEU A 49 -4.75 20.14 -2.49
N GLY A 50 -5.17 21.41 -2.51
CA GLY A 50 -6.54 21.82 -2.20
C GLY A 50 -7.59 21.28 -3.18
N ASP A 51 -7.20 21.02 -4.43
CA ASP A 51 -8.11 20.52 -5.47
C ASP A 51 -8.28 19.00 -5.43
N LEU A 52 -7.44 18.28 -4.67
CA LEU A 52 -7.44 16.82 -4.67
C LEU A 52 -8.61 16.24 -3.89
N GLU A 53 -9.27 15.25 -4.48
CA GLU A 53 -10.29 14.44 -3.84
C GLU A 53 -9.79 13.01 -3.53
N ALA A 54 -10.20 12.48 -2.36
CA ALA A 54 -9.73 11.17 -1.91
C ALA A 54 -10.09 10.03 -2.88
N TRP A 55 -11.22 10.13 -3.57
CA TRP A 55 -11.66 9.12 -4.53
C TRP A 55 -10.82 9.12 -5.81
N GLU A 56 -10.35 10.27 -6.28
CA GLU A 56 -9.46 10.40 -7.46
C GLU A 56 -8.14 9.67 -7.22
N LEU A 57 -7.53 9.92 -6.05
CA LEU A 57 -6.31 9.24 -5.65
C LEU A 57 -6.51 7.72 -5.58
N ARG A 58 -7.63 7.28 -5.02
CA ARG A 58 -7.96 5.85 -4.80
C ARG A 58 -8.40 5.12 -6.05
N LEU A 59 -8.79 5.81 -7.13
CA LEU A 59 -9.00 5.20 -8.43
C LEU A 59 -7.73 4.48 -8.93
N VAL A 60 -6.55 5.06 -8.70
CA VAL A 60 -5.29 4.50 -9.20
C VAL A 60 -5.01 3.11 -8.62
N PRO A 61 -4.94 2.88 -7.30
CA PRO A 61 -4.76 1.53 -6.77
C PRO A 61 -5.91 0.59 -7.13
N ALA A 62 -7.15 1.07 -7.33
CA ALA A 62 -8.26 0.24 -7.79
C ALA A 62 -8.02 -0.28 -9.23
N PHE A 63 -7.57 0.58 -10.15
CA PHE A 63 -7.19 0.16 -11.51
C PHE A 63 -5.96 -0.75 -11.51
N LEU A 64 -4.98 -0.52 -10.64
CA LEU A 64 -3.82 -1.39 -10.49
C LEU A 64 -4.23 -2.78 -9.97
N GLY A 65 -5.19 -2.85 -9.05
CA GLY A 65 -5.79 -4.10 -8.59
C GLY A 65 -6.51 -4.87 -9.72
N ALA A 66 -7.27 -4.16 -10.57
CA ALA A 66 -7.85 -4.75 -11.77
C ALA A 66 -6.77 -5.23 -12.75
N GLY A 67 -5.69 -4.45 -12.92
CA GLY A 67 -4.52 -4.85 -13.69
C GLY A 67 -3.86 -6.13 -13.18
N LEU A 68 -3.83 -6.35 -11.86
CA LEU A 68 -3.34 -7.59 -11.26
C LEU A 68 -4.17 -8.81 -11.70
N LEU A 69 -5.50 -8.68 -11.79
CA LEU A 69 -6.36 -9.74 -12.30
C LEU A 69 -6.08 -10.02 -13.78
N CYS A 70 -5.89 -8.99 -14.59
CA CYS A 70 -5.50 -9.14 -15.99
C CYS A 70 -4.12 -9.80 -16.14
N ALA A 71 -3.18 -9.50 -15.25
CA ALA A 71 -1.83 -10.10 -15.27
C ALA A 71 -1.82 -11.61 -15.04
N LEU A 72 -2.88 -12.19 -14.47
CA LEU A 72 -3.06 -13.65 -14.37
C LEU A 72 -2.97 -14.35 -15.74
N ALA A 73 -3.39 -13.69 -16.82
CA ALA A 73 -3.30 -14.23 -18.19
C ALA A 73 -1.87 -14.51 -18.64
N LEU A 74 -0.87 -13.90 -18.04
CA LEU A 74 0.55 -14.19 -18.32
C LEU A 74 0.92 -15.62 -17.95
N PHE A 75 0.22 -16.21 -16.99
CA PHE A 75 0.51 -17.55 -16.44
C PHE A 75 -0.31 -18.68 -17.07
N LEU A 76 -1.18 -18.38 -18.04
CA LEU A 76 -2.03 -19.37 -18.73
C LEU A 76 -1.30 -20.65 -19.19
N PRO A 77 -0.05 -20.59 -19.70
CA PRO A 77 0.63 -21.82 -20.12
C PRO A 77 1.00 -22.78 -18.98
N ALA A 78 1.11 -22.28 -17.76
CA ALA A 78 1.53 -23.06 -16.60
C ALA A 78 0.37 -23.41 -15.66
N PHE A 79 -0.65 -22.56 -15.65
CA PHE A 79 -1.84 -22.74 -14.81
C PHE A 79 -3.06 -22.91 -15.69
N PRO A 80 -3.84 -24.00 -15.52
CA PRO A 80 -5.07 -24.20 -16.28
C PRO A 80 -6.12 -23.12 -15.94
N PRO A 81 -7.01 -22.76 -16.89
CA PRO A 81 -8.00 -21.69 -16.68
C PRO A 81 -8.81 -21.80 -15.38
N PRO A 82 -9.27 -22.98 -14.93
CA PRO A 82 -9.99 -23.08 -13.65
C PRO A 82 -9.14 -22.70 -12.44
N ALA A 83 -7.82 -22.95 -12.47
CA ALA A 83 -6.92 -22.53 -11.40
C ALA A 83 -6.77 -21.02 -11.38
N LEU A 84 -6.60 -20.36 -12.52
CA LEU A 84 -6.48 -18.90 -12.62
C LEU A 84 -7.78 -18.19 -12.23
N LEU A 85 -8.95 -18.73 -12.64
CA LEU A 85 -10.24 -18.19 -12.22
C LEU A 85 -10.44 -18.31 -10.71
N ALA A 86 -10.06 -19.44 -10.10
CA ALA A 86 -10.07 -19.58 -8.65
C ALA A 86 -9.09 -18.61 -7.97
N SER A 87 -7.87 -18.41 -8.53
CA SER A 87 -6.93 -17.40 -8.01
C SER A 87 -7.52 -16.00 -8.05
N ALA A 88 -8.27 -15.67 -9.12
CA ALA A 88 -8.93 -14.39 -9.27
C ALA A 88 -9.99 -14.14 -8.18
N LEU A 89 -10.61 -15.17 -7.58
CA LEU A 89 -11.53 -15.01 -6.45
C LEU A 89 -10.81 -14.42 -5.23
N TRP A 90 -9.67 -14.99 -4.83
CA TRP A 90 -8.90 -14.46 -3.70
C TRP A 90 -8.30 -13.08 -3.97
N LEU A 91 -7.80 -12.84 -5.19
CA LEU A 91 -7.20 -11.55 -5.57
C LEU A 91 -8.25 -10.45 -5.77
N GLY A 92 -9.43 -10.77 -6.30
CA GLY A 92 -10.47 -9.79 -6.63
C GLY A 92 -11.51 -9.57 -5.52
N VAL A 93 -11.75 -10.59 -4.67
CA VAL A 93 -12.76 -10.53 -3.62
C VAL A 93 -12.16 -10.61 -2.21
N GLY A 94 -10.93 -11.09 -2.06
CA GLY A 94 -10.27 -11.25 -0.77
C GLY A 94 -9.99 -9.91 -0.09
N ALA A 95 -10.35 -9.83 1.20
CA ALA A 95 -10.28 -8.60 1.97
C ALA A 95 -8.93 -7.86 1.91
N PRO A 96 -7.74 -8.50 1.99
CA PRO A 96 -6.47 -7.77 1.91
C PRO A 96 -6.31 -7.00 0.59
N PHE A 97 -6.65 -7.61 -0.54
CA PHE A 97 -6.50 -6.99 -1.85
C PHE A 97 -7.53 -5.87 -2.08
N VAL A 98 -8.79 -6.07 -1.65
CA VAL A 98 -9.83 -5.05 -1.75
C VAL A 98 -9.54 -3.89 -0.80
N TYR A 99 -9.09 -4.17 0.43
CA TYR A 99 -8.76 -3.14 1.42
C TYR A 99 -7.65 -2.22 0.91
N TYR A 100 -6.50 -2.80 0.50
CA TYR A 100 -5.35 -2.02 0.02
C TYR A 100 -5.47 -1.56 -1.43
N GLY A 101 -6.32 -2.19 -2.25
CA GLY A 101 -6.73 -1.66 -3.55
C GLY A 101 -7.57 -0.37 -3.47
N ARG A 102 -7.99 0.01 -2.25
CA ARG A 102 -8.67 1.29 -1.94
C ARG A 102 -7.81 2.26 -1.12
N TYR A 103 -6.57 1.90 -0.87
CA TYR A 103 -5.57 2.73 -0.21
C TYR A 103 -4.59 3.27 -1.23
N TRP A 104 -4.41 4.57 -1.25
CA TRP A 104 -3.45 5.19 -2.16
C TRP A 104 -2.03 5.14 -1.60
N ILE A 105 -1.49 3.93 -1.55
CA ILE A 105 -0.14 3.58 -1.12
C ILE A 105 0.55 2.72 -2.18
N HIS A 106 1.85 2.51 -2.05
CA HIS A 106 2.69 1.88 -3.08
C HIS A 106 2.46 0.36 -3.24
N GLU A 107 1.81 -0.29 -2.28
CA GLU A 107 1.76 -1.75 -2.19
C GLU A 107 1.02 -2.43 -3.32
N THR A 108 -0.14 -1.92 -3.73
CA THR A 108 -0.89 -2.52 -4.85
C THR A 108 -0.09 -2.42 -6.16
N LEU A 109 0.62 -1.31 -6.37
CA LEU A 109 1.52 -1.13 -7.50
C LEU A 109 2.72 -2.09 -7.42
N LEU A 110 3.32 -2.23 -6.23
CA LEU A 110 4.43 -3.16 -5.99
C LEU A 110 4.04 -4.60 -6.36
N VAL A 111 2.85 -5.06 -5.93
CA VAL A 111 2.35 -6.40 -6.22
C VAL A 111 2.10 -6.58 -7.71
N LEU A 112 1.46 -5.62 -8.38
CA LEU A 112 1.24 -5.68 -9.82
C LEU A 112 2.57 -5.76 -10.58
N LEU A 113 3.53 -4.90 -10.27
CA LEU A 113 4.85 -4.90 -10.93
C LEU A 113 5.62 -6.20 -10.68
N THR A 114 5.50 -6.78 -9.47
CA THR A 114 6.03 -8.10 -9.16
C THR A 114 5.41 -9.17 -10.06
N PHE A 115 4.09 -9.18 -10.22
CA PHE A 115 3.40 -10.13 -11.10
C PHE A 115 3.78 -9.97 -12.57
N LEU A 116 3.87 -8.73 -13.05
CA LEU A 116 4.32 -8.41 -14.39
C LEU A 116 5.77 -8.90 -14.61
N LEU A 117 6.67 -8.59 -13.68
CA LEU A 117 8.05 -9.06 -13.74
C LEU A 117 8.14 -10.59 -13.82
N LEU A 118 7.45 -11.30 -12.91
CA LEU A 118 7.47 -12.77 -12.87
C LEU A 118 6.82 -13.38 -14.11
N GLY A 119 5.67 -12.83 -14.54
CA GLY A 119 4.95 -13.30 -15.72
C GLY A 119 5.74 -13.07 -17.02
N PHE A 120 6.31 -11.89 -17.22
CA PHE A 120 7.13 -11.58 -18.39
C PHE A 120 8.42 -12.40 -18.41
N SER A 121 9.09 -12.56 -17.24
CA SER A 121 10.27 -13.43 -17.12
C SER A 121 9.94 -14.88 -17.45
N TRP A 122 8.79 -15.39 -17.00
CA TRP A 122 8.30 -16.71 -17.34
C TRP A 122 8.03 -16.85 -18.85
N ARG A 123 7.36 -15.88 -19.47
CA ARG A 123 7.11 -15.86 -20.92
C ARG A 123 8.42 -15.80 -21.70
N PHE A 124 9.39 -15.02 -21.25
CA PHE A 124 10.72 -14.99 -21.85
C PHE A 124 11.40 -16.36 -21.74
N ALA A 125 11.44 -16.97 -20.58
CA ALA A 125 12.06 -18.28 -20.37
C ALA A 125 11.44 -19.38 -21.26
N ARG A 126 10.14 -19.28 -21.61
CA ARG A 126 9.43 -20.23 -22.46
C ARG A 126 9.58 -19.98 -23.95
N THR A 127 9.68 -18.71 -24.37
CA THR A 127 9.58 -18.33 -25.78
C THR A 127 10.85 -17.74 -26.36
N PHE A 128 11.79 -17.30 -25.54
CA PHE A 128 13.01 -16.55 -25.88
C PHE A 128 12.76 -15.27 -26.70
N ARG A 129 11.52 -14.78 -26.74
CA ARG A 129 11.19 -13.53 -27.41
C ARG A 129 11.72 -12.35 -26.60
N LYS A 130 12.62 -11.57 -27.20
CA LYS A 130 13.30 -10.43 -26.53
C LYS A 130 12.33 -9.39 -25.98
N GLY A 131 11.16 -9.20 -26.61
CA GLY A 131 10.12 -8.30 -26.12
C GLY A 131 9.65 -8.63 -24.69
N TRP A 132 9.56 -9.91 -24.33
CA TRP A 132 9.23 -10.32 -22.97
C TRP A 132 10.36 -10.01 -21.97
N ALA A 133 11.62 -10.13 -22.39
CA ALA A 133 12.76 -9.74 -21.55
C ALA A 133 12.80 -8.24 -21.31
N ILE A 134 12.55 -7.42 -22.33
CA ILE A 134 12.45 -5.96 -22.21
C ILE A 134 11.27 -5.60 -21.27
N ALA A 135 10.09 -6.21 -21.48
CA ALA A 135 8.93 -5.96 -20.61
C ALA A 135 9.21 -6.34 -19.15
N ALA A 136 9.91 -7.45 -18.90
CA ALA A 136 10.37 -7.84 -17.57
C ALA A 136 11.34 -6.80 -16.98
N GLY A 137 12.25 -6.28 -17.79
CA GLY A 137 13.18 -5.22 -17.39
C GLY A 137 12.45 -3.91 -17.03
N LEU A 138 11.51 -3.47 -17.86
CA LEU A 138 10.68 -2.29 -17.57
C LEU A 138 9.92 -2.46 -16.23
N ALA A 139 9.32 -3.64 -16.02
CA ALA A 139 8.64 -3.95 -14.76
C ALA A 139 9.60 -3.98 -13.56
N ALA A 140 10.82 -4.53 -13.73
CA ALA A 140 11.84 -4.55 -12.69
C ALA A 140 12.33 -3.13 -12.33
N GLY A 141 12.58 -2.30 -13.34
CA GLY A 141 13.01 -0.91 -13.12
C GLY A 141 11.93 -0.08 -12.42
N ALA A 142 10.68 -0.22 -12.85
CA ALA A 142 9.54 0.42 -12.19
C ALA A 142 9.34 -0.11 -10.76
N LEU A 143 9.52 -1.42 -10.53
CA LEU A 143 9.45 -2.05 -9.21
C LEU A 143 10.49 -1.46 -8.25
N LEU A 144 11.75 -1.33 -8.68
CA LEU A 144 12.82 -0.70 -7.91
C LEU A 144 12.48 0.75 -7.56
N ALA A 145 11.91 1.50 -8.52
CA ALA A 145 11.49 2.88 -8.33
C ALA A 145 10.14 3.04 -7.63
N THR A 146 9.56 1.96 -7.08
CA THR A 146 8.31 2.01 -6.32
C THR A 146 8.56 2.06 -4.82
N LYS A 147 9.39 1.16 -4.30
CA LYS A 147 9.63 1.07 -2.85
C LYS A 147 10.92 0.29 -2.57
N GLU A 148 11.61 0.63 -1.49
CA GLU A 148 12.89 0.00 -1.07
C GLU A 148 12.73 -1.52 -0.83
N THR A 149 11.55 -1.96 -0.40
CA THR A 149 11.22 -3.38 -0.21
C THR A 149 11.21 -4.21 -1.49
N SER A 150 11.31 -3.56 -2.67
CA SER A 150 11.51 -4.24 -3.96
C SER A 150 12.79 -5.09 -3.98
N VAL A 151 13.83 -4.69 -3.27
CA VAL A 151 15.08 -5.47 -3.15
C VAL A 151 14.82 -6.81 -2.47
N ILE A 152 13.99 -6.84 -1.41
CA ILE A 152 13.57 -8.09 -0.75
C ILE A 152 12.82 -8.97 -1.75
N THR A 153 11.91 -8.38 -2.51
CA THR A 153 11.13 -9.07 -3.56
C THR A 153 12.06 -9.72 -4.59
N LEU A 154 13.03 -8.97 -5.13
CA LEU A 154 13.99 -9.48 -6.12
C LEU A 154 14.90 -10.56 -5.54
N ALA A 155 15.38 -10.39 -4.31
CA ALA A 155 16.20 -11.38 -3.62
C ALA A 155 15.42 -12.69 -3.39
N CYS A 156 14.18 -12.60 -2.90
CA CYS A 156 13.31 -13.76 -2.73
C CYS A 156 13.01 -14.46 -4.06
N ALA A 157 12.76 -13.69 -5.13
CA ALA A 157 12.53 -14.26 -6.47
C ALA A 157 13.78 -15.00 -6.99
N LEU A 158 14.97 -14.43 -6.80
CA LEU A 158 16.22 -15.09 -7.16
C LEU A 158 16.45 -16.37 -6.35
N CYS A 159 16.26 -16.32 -5.03
CA CYS A 159 16.37 -17.49 -4.17
C CYS A 159 15.37 -18.58 -4.56
N ALA A 160 14.09 -18.21 -4.82
CA ALA A 160 13.07 -19.13 -5.28
C ALA A 160 13.43 -19.76 -6.64
N LEU A 161 14.02 -18.98 -7.55
CA LEU A 161 14.50 -19.47 -8.85
C LEU A 161 15.63 -20.48 -8.66
N VAL A 162 16.61 -20.18 -7.84
CA VAL A 162 17.73 -21.11 -7.56
C VAL A 162 17.22 -22.39 -6.93
N LEU A 163 16.36 -22.32 -5.91
CA LEU A 163 15.77 -23.50 -5.26
C LEU A 163 14.95 -24.32 -6.25
N THR A 164 14.12 -23.68 -7.08
CA THR A 164 13.33 -24.36 -8.10
C THR A 164 14.25 -25.07 -9.11
N ARG A 165 15.35 -24.44 -9.52
CA ARG A 165 16.35 -25.04 -10.43
C ARG A 165 17.07 -26.22 -9.82
N LEU A 166 17.37 -26.21 -8.53
CA LEU A 166 17.96 -27.34 -7.81
C LEU A 166 17.01 -28.52 -7.71
N LEU A 167 15.72 -28.25 -7.53
CA LEU A 167 14.64 -29.27 -7.44
C LEU A 167 14.24 -29.83 -8.82
N TYR A 168 14.31 -28.98 -9.84
CA TYR A 168 13.97 -29.28 -11.23
C TYR A 168 15.21 -29.04 -12.07
N ARG A 169 15.97 -30.08 -12.38
CA ARG A 169 17.15 -30.01 -13.26
C ARG A 169 16.69 -29.96 -14.72
N PRO A 170 16.44 -28.79 -15.32
CA PRO A 170 16.09 -28.73 -16.74
C PRO A 170 17.33 -29.09 -17.55
N ASP A 171 17.13 -29.85 -18.60
CA ASP A 171 18.13 -30.01 -19.65
C ASP A 171 18.56 -28.61 -20.12
N ALA A 172 19.86 -28.43 -20.34
CA ALA A 172 20.55 -27.15 -20.52
C ALA A 172 19.89 -26.25 -21.59
N CYS A 173 18.91 -25.45 -21.17
CA CYS A 173 18.24 -24.45 -22.01
C CYS A 173 19.06 -23.16 -22.18
N LEU A 174 20.16 -23.01 -21.45
CA LEU A 174 21.03 -21.82 -21.44
C LEU A 174 21.83 -21.62 -22.72
N GLN A 175 21.89 -22.61 -23.59
CA GLN A 175 22.67 -22.56 -24.85
C GLN A 175 21.90 -22.03 -26.05
N ARG A 176 20.64 -21.58 -25.91
CA ARG A 176 19.90 -21.03 -27.03
C ARG A 176 20.42 -19.66 -27.42
N THR A 177 20.76 -19.51 -28.69
CA THR A 177 21.12 -18.24 -29.32
C THR A 177 20.05 -17.19 -29.02
N GLY A 178 20.45 -16.07 -28.39
CA GLY A 178 19.53 -14.97 -28.03
C GLY A 178 19.11 -14.92 -26.55
N PHE A 179 19.38 -15.95 -25.73
CA PHE A 179 19.07 -15.88 -24.30
C PHE A 179 19.90 -14.79 -23.59
N ALA A 180 21.22 -14.80 -23.78
CA ALA A 180 22.11 -13.82 -23.18
C ALA A 180 21.77 -12.40 -23.62
N LEU A 181 21.48 -12.18 -24.92
CA LEU A 181 21.05 -10.89 -25.44
C LEU A 181 19.71 -10.46 -24.84
N GLY A 182 18.75 -11.38 -24.66
CA GLY A 182 17.49 -11.07 -23.98
C GLY A 182 17.70 -10.61 -22.56
N ILE A 183 18.53 -11.30 -21.77
CA ILE A 183 18.90 -10.88 -20.41
C ILE A 183 19.55 -9.50 -20.41
N ALA A 184 20.52 -9.26 -21.30
CA ALA A 184 21.19 -7.96 -21.40
C ALA A 184 20.20 -6.82 -21.72
N LEU A 185 19.27 -7.04 -22.66
CA LEU A 185 18.22 -6.07 -22.98
C LEU A 185 17.27 -5.84 -21.79
N GLY A 186 16.91 -6.89 -21.04
CA GLY A 186 16.10 -6.78 -19.84
C GLY A 186 16.80 -5.95 -18.77
N ILE A 187 18.09 -6.22 -18.50
CA ILE A 187 18.89 -5.45 -17.54
C ILE A 187 19.00 -3.97 -17.98
N ALA A 188 19.29 -3.73 -19.25
CA ALA A 188 19.37 -2.37 -19.79
C ALA A 188 18.03 -1.62 -19.64
N ALA A 189 16.90 -2.29 -19.93
CA ALA A 189 15.58 -1.71 -19.75
C ALA A 189 15.30 -1.40 -18.27
N ALA A 190 15.67 -2.28 -17.34
CA ALA A 190 15.51 -2.05 -15.91
C ALA A 190 16.34 -0.85 -15.43
N ALA A 191 17.62 -0.80 -15.81
CA ALA A 191 18.51 0.30 -15.46
C ALA A 191 18.01 1.65 -16.01
N LEU A 192 17.61 1.69 -17.28
CA LEU A 192 17.09 2.89 -17.91
C LEU A 192 15.80 3.36 -17.24
N THR A 193 14.86 2.45 -16.97
CA THR A 193 13.59 2.79 -16.30
C THR A 193 13.83 3.34 -14.89
N SER A 194 14.67 2.69 -14.10
CA SER A 194 15.03 3.18 -12.77
C SER A 194 15.69 4.55 -12.83
N ALA A 195 16.67 4.74 -13.73
CA ALA A 195 17.37 6.00 -13.90
C ALA A 195 16.42 7.14 -14.30
N LEU A 196 15.52 6.91 -15.24
CA LEU A 196 14.53 7.91 -15.68
C LEU A 196 13.58 8.30 -14.54
N LEU A 197 13.06 7.30 -13.80
CA LEU A 197 12.10 7.55 -12.73
C LEU A 197 12.75 8.26 -11.53
N PHE A 198 13.87 7.77 -11.02
CA PHE A 198 14.55 8.40 -9.88
C PHE A 198 15.14 9.76 -10.19
N SER A 199 15.61 9.97 -11.43
CA SER A 199 16.07 11.29 -11.88
C SER A 199 14.94 12.27 -12.19
N SER A 200 13.67 11.89 -11.99
CA SER A 200 12.52 12.72 -12.37
C SER A 200 12.60 13.16 -13.83
N PHE A 201 12.88 12.19 -14.72
CA PHE A 201 13.10 12.43 -16.16
C PHE A 201 14.22 13.44 -16.44
N GLY A 202 15.30 13.41 -15.63
CA GLY A 202 16.47 14.28 -15.74
C GLY A 202 16.38 15.59 -14.95
N GLN A 203 15.27 15.90 -14.30
CA GLN A 203 15.11 17.11 -13.48
C GLN A 203 15.78 17.01 -12.09
N ASN A 204 16.07 15.79 -11.63
CA ASN A 204 16.82 15.50 -10.39
C ASN A 204 17.96 14.51 -10.67
N PRO A 205 19.13 14.95 -11.18
CA PRO A 205 20.24 14.06 -11.51
C PRO A 205 20.80 13.28 -10.31
N GLY A 206 20.67 13.82 -9.09
CA GLY A 206 21.10 13.17 -7.84
C GLY A 206 20.21 12.02 -7.38
N GLY A 207 18.99 11.90 -7.89
CA GLY A 207 17.99 10.97 -7.39
C GLY A 207 18.38 9.49 -7.43
N MET A 208 19.28 9.08 -8.34
CA MET A 208 19.85 7.71 -8.31
C MET A 208 20.78 7.49 -7.11
N GLY A 209 21.57 8.50 -6.73
CA GLY A 209 22.40 8.46 -5.53
C GLY A 209 21.54 8.37 -4.27
N ASP A 210 20.48 9.19 -4.21
CA ASP A 210 19.51 9.19 -3.12
C ASP A 210 18.80 7.83 -3.00
N ALA A 211 18.46 7.19 -4.12
CA ALA A 211 17.87 5.86 -4.12
C ALA A 211 18.80 4.78 -3.55
N LEU A 212 20.09 4.87 -3.83
CA LEU A 212 21.10 3.97 -3.23
C LEU A 212 21.26 4.23 -1.73
N ALA A 213 21.27 5.50 -1.30
CA ALA A 213 21.31 5.87 0.12
C ALA A 213 20.08 5.36 0.88
N ALA A 214 18.89 5.41 0.27
CA ALA A 214 17.66 4.89 0.86
C ALA A 214 17.72 3.39 1.19
N MET A 215 18.44 2.61 0.39
CA MET A 215 18.63 1.18 0.66
C MET A 215 19.42 0.96 1.95
N ALA A 216 20.39 1.82 2.27
CA ALA A 216 21.13 1.76 3.54
C ALA A 216 20.21 2.12 4.71
N HIS A 217 19.45 3.21 4.61
CA HIS A 217 18.48 3.62 5.64
C HIS A 217 17.33 2.63 5.83
N ALA A 218 16.91 1.91 4.78
CA ALA A 218 15.89 0.87 4.90
C ALA A 218 16.31 -0.27 5.84
N THR A 219 17.60 -0.58 5.92
CA THR A 219 18.12 -1.59 6.87
C THR A 219 18.05 -1.11 8.32
N GLU A 220 18.24 0.17 8.58
CA GLU A 220 18.09 0.77 9.91
C GLU A 220 16.63 0.76 10.37
N ARG A 221 15.70 1.12 9.48
CA ARG A 221 14.25 1.05 9.77
C ARG A 221 13.75 -0.37 10.02
N ALA A 222 14.34 -1.37 9.38
CA ALA A 222 14.01 -2.77 9.60
C ALA A 222 14.19 -3.20 11.07
N GLY A 223 14.99 -2.47 11.86
CA GLY A 223 15.19 -2.66 13.30
C GLY A 223 13.96 -2.41 14.18
N GLY A 224 12.88 -1.76 13.65
CA GLY A 224 11.56 -1.69 14.29
C GLY A 224 11.05 -0.29 14.62
N GLN A 225 11.80 0.56 15.30
CA GLN A 225 11.48 1.97 15.63
C GLN A 225 10.04 2.18 16.16
N GLY A 226 9.58 1.32 17.09
CA GLY A 226 8.21 1.40 17.67
C GLY A 226 7.14 0.62 16.91
N HIS A 227 7.50 -0.07 15.81
CA HIS A 227 6.59 -0.91 15.02
C HIS A 227 6.91 -2.40 15.14
N GLU A 228 7.63 -2.78 16.20
CA GLU A 228 8.05 -4.16 16.45
C GLU A 228 6.86 -5.05 16.70
N LYS A 229 6.81 -6.16 15.98
CA LYS A 229 5.82 -7.21 16.14
C LYS A 229 6.52 -8.59 16.16
N PRO A 230 5.96 -9.57 16.88
CA PRO A 230 6.53 -10.91 16.93
C PRO A 230 6.57 -11.55 15.52
N PRO A 231 7.49 -12.51 15.27
CA PRO A 231 7.57 -13.21 13.97
C PRO A 231 6.26 -13.87 13.53
N SER A 232 5.42 -14.29 14.49
CA SER A 232 4.11 -14.90 14.24
C SER A 232 3.00 -13.92 13.86
N ALA A 233 3.25 -12.60 13.87
CA ALA A 233 2.21 -11.58 13.69
C ALA A 233 1.41 -11.76 12.40
N TYR A 234 2.10 -12.00 11.27
CA TYR A 234 1.40 -12.20 9.99
C TYR A 234 0.51 -13.44 9.98
N LEU A 235 0.98 -14.55 10.56
CA LEU A 235 0.14 -15.75 10.69
C LEU A 235 -1.04 -15.49 11.62
N GLY A 236 -0.82 -14.77 12.72
CA GLY A 236 -1.87 -14.34 13.63
C GLY A 236 -2.92 -13.48 12.91
N TRP A 237 -2.50 -12.50 12.14
CA TRP A 237 -3.41 -11.62 11.37
C TRP A 237 -4.20 -12.38 10.30
N LEU A 238 -3.61 -13.41 9.67
CA LEU A 238 -4.26 -14.16 8.61
C LEU A 238 -5.16 -15.29 9.11
N LEU A 239 -4.85 -15.90 10.24
CA LEU A 239 -5.49 -17.15 10.63
C LEU A 239 -6.21 -17.11 11.99
N ALA A 240 -5.84 -16.18 12.88
CA ALA A 240 -6.28 -16.17 14.26
C ALA A 240 -7.02 -14.91 14.70
N GLN A 241 -7.33 -13.98 13.79
CA GLN A 241 -8.00 -12.74 14.14
C GLN A 241 -9.52 -12.87 14.15
N ASN A 242 -10.12 -12.16 15.10
CA ASN A 242 -11.56 -12.00 15.20
C ASN A 242 -11.89 -10.51 15.22
N LEU A 243 -12.79 -10.08 14.35
CA LEU A 243 -13.37 -8.76 14.41
C LEU A 243 -14.79 -8.85 14.95
N ARG A 244 -15.01 -8.28 16.14
CA ARG A 244 -16.31 -8.29 16.84
C ARG A 244 -16.93 -9.70 16.87
N SER A 245 -16.16 -10.65 17.42
CA SER A 245 -16.55 -12.07 17.61
C SER A 245 -16.81 -12.86 16.32
N ARG A 246 -16.38 -12.36 15.17
CA ARG A 246 -16.43 -13.12 13.91
C ARG A 246 -15.04 -13.35 13.36
N PRO A 247 -14.70 -14.61 13.02
CA PRO A 247 -13.37 -14.95 12.55
C PRO A 247 -13.06 -14.32 11.17
N TYR A 248 -11.79 -14.14 10.92
CA TYR A 248 -11.24 -13.80 9.61
C TYR A 248 -11.05 -15.09 8.79
N CYS A 249 -11.52 -15.11 7.54
CA CYS A 249 -11.55 -16.32 6.70
C CYS A 249 -10.28 -16.58 5.88
N GLY A 250 -9.13 -16.02 6.25
CA GLY A 250 -7.85 -16.25 5.55
C GLY A 250 -7.44 -17.72 5.45
N TRP A 251 -8.04 -18.59 6.29
CA TRP A 251 -7.81 -20.02 6.23
C TRP A 251 -8.19 -20.69 4.91
N THR A 252 -9.16 -20.16 4.13
CA THR A 252 -9.51 -20.71 2.81
C THR A 252 -8.32 -20.64 1.85
N LEU A 253 -7.64 -19.50 1.83
CA LEU A 253 -6.42 -19.31 1.04
C LEU A 253 -5.28 -20.25 1.51
N ALA A 254 -5.16 -20.45 2.84
CA ALA A 254 -4.15 -21.33 3.41
C ALA A 254 -4.41 -22.80 3.05
N VAL A 255 -5.63 -23.30 3.23
CA VAL A 255 -5.99 -24.70 2.96
C VAL A 255 -5.82 -25.05 1.48
N PHE A 256 -6.40 -24.25 0.58
CA PHE A 256 -6.24 -24.49 -0.85
C PHE A 256 -4.79 -24.27 -1.30
N GLY A 257 -4.06 -23.36 -0.68
CA GLY A 257 -2.63 -23.15 -0.93
C GLY A 257 -1.79 -24.38 -0.55
N LEU A 258 -2.05 -25.02 0.58
CA LEU A 258 -1.35 -26.25 1.00
C LEU A 258 -1.65 -27.42 0.05
N VAL A 259 -2.91 -27.60 -0.36
CA VAL A 259 -3.29 -28.61 -1.36
C VAL A 259 -2.61 -28.31 -2.70
N GLY A 260 -2.56 -27.05 -3.08
CA GLY A 260 -1.89 -26.58 -4.30
C GLY A 260 -0.38 -26.80 -4.27
N ALA A 261 0.27 -26.48 -3.17
CA ALA A 261 1.70 -26.71 -2.97
C ALA A 261 2.05 -28.20 -3.05
N TRP A 262 1.23 -29.05 -2.41
CA TRP A 262 1.37 -30.50 -2.53
C TRP A 262 1.22 -30.99 -3.99
N SER A 263 0.18 -30.53 -4.68
CA SER A 263 -0.05 -30.85 -6.11
C SER A 263 1.10 -30.36 -6.99
N ALA A 264 1.59 -29.15 -6.76
CA ALA A 264 2.73 -28.58 -7.47
C ALA A 264 4.00 -29.40 -7.24
N TRP A 265 4.24 -29.84 -6.00
CA TRP A 265 5.38 -30.70 -5.66
C TRP A 265 5.33 -32.04 -6.37
N GLN A 266 4.17 -32.68 -6.47
CA GLN A 266 4.01 -33.95 -7.21
C GLN A 266 4.34 -33.78 -8.70
N ARG A 267 3.97 -32.63 -9.29
CA ARG A 267 4.14 -32.31 -10.73
C ARG A 267 5.36 -31.44 -11.03
N ARG A 268 6.26 -31.24 -10.06
CA ARG A 268 7.40 -30.31 -10.16
C ARG A 268 8.32 -30.52 -11.37
N ARG A 269 8.37 -31.75 -11.90
CA ARG A 269 9.18 -32.09 -13.08
C ARG A 269 8.49 -31.71 -14.39
N GLU A 270 7.16 -31.63 -14.38
CA GLU A 270 6.35 -31.32 -15.58
C GLU A 270 6.20 -29.77 -15.69
N GLU A 271 5.86 -29.14 -14.60
CA GLU A 271 5.59 -27.69 -14.53
C GLU A 271 6.20 -27.08 -13.27
N PRO A 272 7.36 -26.43 -13.36
CA PRO A 272 8.07 -25.90 -12.20
C PRO A 272 7.50 -24.57 -11.66
N LEU A 273 6.72 -23.82 -12.45
CA LEU A 273 6.27 -22.48 -12.07
C LEU A 273 5.38 -22.44 -10.81
N PRO A 274 4.42 -23.38 -10.61
CA PRO A 274 3.66 -23.41 -9.36
C PRO A 274 4.54 -23.64 -8.11
N VAL A 275 5.61 -24.44 -8.24
CA VAL A 275 6.60 -24.63 -7.15
C VAL A 275 7.37 -23.34 -6.91
N PHE A 276 7.83 -22.68 -7.97
CA PHE A 276 8.50 -21.38 -7.87
C PHE A 276 7.60 -20.35 -7.15
N MET A 277 6.33 -20.23 -7.54
CA MET A 277 5.39 -19.29 -6.91
C MET A 277 5.17 -19.60 -5.43
N GLY A 278 5.08 -20.88 -5.06
CA GLY A 278 4.97 -21.30 -3.66
C GLY A 278 6.24 -20.96 -2.86
N LEU A 279 7.41 -21.27 -3.37
CA LEU A 279 8.69 -20.95 -2.73
C LEU A 279 8.88 -19.43 -2.60
N PHE A 280 8.57 -18.67 -3.64
CA PHE A 280 8.64 -17.22 -3.61
C PHE A 280 7.72 -16.64 -2.53
N ALA A 281 6.46 -17.07 -2.48
CA ALA A 281 5.50 -16.63 -1.46
C ALA A 281 5.98 -16.93 -0.04
N LEU A 282 6.49 -18.14 0.20
CA LEU A 282 6.99 -18.56 1.51
C LEU A 282 8.26 -17.82 1.91
N LEU A 283 9.18 -17.56 0.97
CA LEU A 283 10.40 -16.78 1.23
C LEU A 283 10.05 -15.33 1.58
N VAL A 284 9.15 -14.69 0.84
CA VAL A 284 8.70 -13.34 1.15
C VAL A 284 8.03 -13.30 2.53
N LEU A 285 7.15 -14.25 2.83
CA LEU A 285 6.52 -14.37 4.15
C LEU A 285 7.56 -14.58 5.25
N ALA A 286 8.54 -15.46 5.05
CA ALA A 286 9.59 -15.75 6.03
C ALA A 286 10.45 -14.51 6.31
N VAL A 287 10.90 -13.79 5.26
CA VAL A 287 11.73 -12.59 5.41
C VAL A 287 10.95 -11.50 6.16
N TYR A 288 9.71 -11.20 5.76
CA TYR A 288 8.91 -10.20 6.48
C TYR A 288 8.53 -10.64 7.90
N SER A 289 8.38 -11.95 8.14
CA SER A 289 8.17 -12.46 9.51
C SER A 289 9.42 -12.31 10.38
N ALA A 290 10.61 -12.42 9.81
CA ALA A 290 11.88 -12.23 10.53
C ALA A 290 12.17 -10.77 10.85
N ILE A 291 11.80 -9.82 9.97
CA ILE A 291 12.00 -8.39 10.19
C ILE A 291 11.10 -7.90 11.33
N PRO A 292 11.63 -7.21 12.38
CA PRO A 292 10.83 -6.69 13.49
C PRO A 292 9.74 -5.71 13.05
N TYR A 293 10.04 -4.77 12.18
CA TYR A 293 9.07 -3.82 11.62
C TYR A 293 8.01 -4.52 10.79
N LYS A 294 6.74 -4.41 11.16
CA LYS A 294 5.63 -5.07 10.47
C LYS A 294 4.43 -4.17 10.28
N THR A 295 4.01 -4.05 9.03
CA THR A 295 2.73 -3.46 8.65
C THR A 295 1.89 -4.47 7.86
N PRO A 296 0.56 -4.45 7.98
CA PRO A 296 -0.27 -5.50 7.37
C PRO A 296 -0.19 -5.57 5.84
N TRP A 297 0.08 -4.48 5.17
CA TRP A 297 0.13 -4.43 3.70
C TRP A 297 1.37 -5.08 3.08
N LEU A 298 2.47 -5.24 3.83
CA LEU A 298 3.70 -5.87 3.31
C LEU A 298 3.47 -7.33 2.86
N ILE A 299 2.49 -8.00 3.48
CA ILE A 299 2.20 -9.40 3.18
C ILE A 299 1.52 -9.62 1.82
N LEU A 300 0.97 -8.58 1.19
CA LEU A 300 0.29 -8.69 -0.11
C LEU A 300 1.18 -9.35 -1.16
N ASN A 301 2.48 -9.04 -1.13
CA ASN A 301 3.46 -9.58 -2.06
C ASN A 301 3.79 -11.07 -1.84
N ALA A 302 3.40 -11.62 -0.69
CA ALA A 302 3.41 -13.07 -0.42
C ALA A 302 2.05 -13.71 -0.76
N LEU A 303 0.93 -13.03 -0.42
CA LEU A 303 -0.41 -13.57 -0.62
C LEU A 303 -0.78 -13.71 -2.09
N ALA A 304 -0.33 -12.78 -2.95
CA ALA A 304 -0.71 -12.82 -4.35
C ALA A 304 -0.13 -14.05 -5.10
N PRO A 305 1.16 -14.39 -5.04
CA PRO A 305 1.67 -15.62 -5.63
C PRO A 305 1.12 -16.86 -4.93
N TRP A 306 0.83 -16.80 -3.61
CA TRP A 306 0.18 -17.89 -2.91
C TRP A 306 -1.24 -18.14 -3.40
N ALA A 307 -1.97 -17.11 -3.87
CA ALA A 307 -3.28 -17.27 -4.49
C ALA A 307 -3.22 -18.09 -5.81
N LEU A 308 -2.13 -17.98 -6.60
CA LEU A 308 -1.92 -18.85 -7.77
C LEU A 308 -1.76 -20.31 -7.35
N VAL A 309 -1.01 -20.55 -6.28
CA VAL A 309 -0.84 -21.91 -5.72
C VAL A 309 -2.18 -22.42 -5.18
N ALA A 310 -2.96 -21.58 -4.49
CA ALA A 310 -4.29 -21.95 -4.00
C ALA A 310 -5.26 -22.28 -5.16
N GLY A 311 -5.21 -21.54 -6.26
CA GLY A 311 -5.95 -21.87 -7.48
C GLY A 311 -5.61 -23.24 -8.03
N THR A 312 -4.33 -23.63 -7.98
CA THR A 312 -3.91 -25.00 -8.31
C THR A 312 -4.55 -26.03 -7.39
N GLY A 313 -4.60 -25.73 -6.08
CA GLY A 313 -5.26 -26.58 -5.09
C GLY A 313 -6.77 -26.73 -5.33
N PHE A 314 -7.45 -25.61 -5.62
CA PHE A 314 -8.85 -25.62 -6.02
C PHE A 314 -9.10 -26.53 -7.24
N ASN A 315 -8.33 -26.34 -8.29
CA ASN A 315 -8.43 -27.17 -9.50
C ASN A 315 -8.16 -28.66 -9.19
N ARG A 316 -7.19 -28.95 -8.29
CA ARG A 316 -6.88 -30.33 -7.88
C ARG A 316 -8.02 -31.00 -7.13
N VAL A 317 -8.66 -30.28 -6.22
CA VAL A 317 -9.84 -30.78 -5.49
C VAL A 317 -10.98 -31.06 -6.45
N CYS A 318 -11.27 -30.14 -7.37
CA CYS A 318 -12.32 -30.33 -8.37
C CYS A 318 -12.01 -31.47 -9.36
N ALA A 319 -10.73 -31.73 -9.64
CA ALA A 319 -10.30 -32.82 -10.53
C ALA A 319 -10.44 -34.22 -9.90
N ALA A 320 -10.79 -34.32 -8.59
CA ALA A 320 -11.16 -35.60 -7.98
C ALA A 320 -12.50 -36.13 -8.51
N CYS A 321 -13.33 -35.28 -9.11
CA CYS A 321 -14.59 -35.63 -9.79
C CYS A 321 -14.46 -35.49 -11.30
N THR A 322 -15.35 -36.11 -12.04
CA THR A 322 -15.41 -36.08 -13.50
C THR A 322 -16.79 -35.64 -14.01
N GLY A 323 -16.87 -35.28 -15.28
CA GLY A 323 -18.14 -34.94 -15.93
C GLY A 323 -18.92 -33.80 -15.22
N ARG A 324 -20.24 -33.97 -15.12
CA ARG A 324 -21.14 -32.98 -14.51
C ARG A 324 -20.81 -32.74 -13.02
N LEU A 325 -20.41 -33.77 -12.28
CA LEU A 325 -20.11 -33.67 -10.87
C LEU A 325 -18.92 -32.68 -10.62
N ARG A 326 -17.89 -32.75 -11.48
CA ARG A 326 -16.77 -31.80 -11.43
C ARG A 326 -17.24 -30.35 -11.60
N VAL A 327 -18.08 -30.12 -12.61
CA VAL A 327 -18.62 -28.76 -12.87
C VAL A 327 -19.46 -28.28 -11.70
N THR A 328 -20.35 -29.11 -11.17
CA THR A 328 -21.17 -28.78 -10.00
C THR A 328 -20.31 -28.44 -8.78
N LEU A 329 -19.28 -29.28 -8.50
CA LEU A 329 -18.36 -29.04 -7.38
C LEU A 329 -17.57 -27.72 -7.57
N MET A 330 -17.11 -27.43 -8.78
CA MET A 330 -16.42 -26.15 -9.09
C MET A 330 -17.33 -24.95 -8.79
N PHE A 331 -18.57 -24.98 -9.25
CA PHE A 331 -19.51 -23.89 -8.98
C PHE A 331 -19.87 -23.78 -7.49
N ALA A 332 -20.12 -24.90 -6.84
CA ALA A 332 -20.45 -24.92 -5.40
C ALA A 332 -19.31 -24.36 -4.54
N LEU A 333 -18.07 -24.80 -4.78
CA LEU A 333 -16.91 -24.31 -4.05
C LEU A 333 -16.62 -22.84 -4.40
N ALA A 334 -16.66 -22.45 -5.68
CA ALA A 334 -16.44 -21.07 -6.08
C ALA A 334 -17.49 -20.13 -5.45
N SER A 335 -18.77 -20.51 -5.48
CA SER A 335 -19.85 -19.72 -4.86
C SER A 335 -19.68 -19.65 -3.34
N GLY A 336 -19.36 -20.74 -2.68
CA GLY A 336 -19.14 -20.78 -1.23
C GLY A 336 -17.94 -19.90 -0.83
N ILE A 337 -16.80 -20.04 -1.50
CA ILE A 337 -15.61 -19.22 -1.25
C ILE A 337 -15.93 -17.74 -1.52
N THR A 338 -16.58 -17.41 -2.65
CA THR A 338 -16.95 -16.04 -2.98
C THR A 338 -17.87 -15.45 -1.92
N GLY A 339 -18.89 -16.17 -1.47
CA GLY A 339 -19.80 -15.71 -0.42
C GLY A 339 -19.09 -15.43 0.92
N LEU A 340 -18.18 -16.32 1.32
CA LEU A 340 -17.35 -16.13 2.52
C LEU A 340 -16.45 -14.89 2.36
N LEU A 341 -15.67 -14.81 1.30
CA LEU A 341 -14.76 -13.69 1.04
C LEU A 341 -15.51 -12.37 0.91
N ALA A 342 -16.64 -12.34 0.19
CA ALA A 342 -17.46 -11.12 0.02
C ALA A 342 -18.02 -10.63 1.36
N SER A 343 -18.54 -11.56 2.20
CA SER A 343 -19.03 -11.21 3.54
C SER A 343 -17.94 -10.62 4.42
N GLU A 344 -16.75 -11.20 4.38
CA GLU A 344 -15.60 -10.73 5.13
C GLU A 344 -15.11 -9.37 4.62
N THR A 345 -14.93 -9.26 3.31
CA THR A 345 -14.49 -8.02 2.65
C THR A 345 -15.48 -6.89 2.92
N TRP A 346 -16.78 -7.17 2.88
CA TRP A 346 -17.79 -6.18 3.24
C TRP A 346 -17.58 -5.65 4.65
N ARG A 347 -17.37 -6.54 5.61
CA ARG A 347 -17.16 -6.16 7.02
C ARG A 347 -15.87 -5.37 7.22
N LEU A 348 -14.75 -5.87 6.70
CA LEU A 348 -13.43 -5.28 6.92
C LEU A 348 -13.22 -3.99 6.13
N CYS A 349 -13.75 -3.90 4.91
CA CYS A 349 -13.47 -2.78 4.02
C CYS A 349 -14.53 -1.67 4.07
N PHE A 350 -15.79 -1.99 4.47
CA PHE A 350 -16.88 -1.03 4.34
C PHE A 350 -17.61 -0.76 5.68
N VAL A 351 -17.73 -1.76 6.56
CA VAL A 351 -18.43 -1.59 7.85
C VAL A 351 -17.47 -1.15 8.95
N PHE A 352 -16.28 -1.77 9.03
CA PHE A 352 -15.30 -1.54 10.08
C PHE A 352 -13.90 -1.20 9.54
N PRO A 353 -13.76 -0.30 8.54
CA PRO A 353 -12.47 -0.08 7.87
C PRO A 353 -11.41 0.52 8.79
N ALA A 354 -11.80 1.26 9.82
CA ALA A 354 -10.91 1.93 10.77
C ALA A 354 -11.05 1.40 12.23
N ASP A 355 -11.70 0.25 12.40
CA ASP A 355 -11.82 -0.37 13.74
C ASP A 355 -10.44 -0.88 14.19
N PRO A 356 -9.99 -0.57 15.42
CA PRO A 356 -8.69 -1.04 15.92
C PRO A 356 -8.54 -2.58 15.96
N GLY A 357 -9.66 -3.30 16.02
CA GLY A 357 -9.68 -4.77 15.93
C GLY A 357 -9.62 -5.32 14.51
N ASN A 358 -9.65 -4.47 13.48
CA ASN A 358 -9.52 -4.89 12.09
C ASN A 358 -8.05 -5.23 11.78
N PRO A 359 -7.71 -6.49 11.41
CA PRO A 359 -6.32 -6.90 11.18
C PRO A 359 -5.65 -6.19 10.00
N LEU A 360 -6.43 -5.55 9.12
CA LEU A 360 -5.94 -4.78 7.99
C LEU A 360 -5.77 -3.29 8.31
N ALA A 361 -6.43 -2.80 9.37
CA ALA A 361 -6.31 -1.41 9.79
C ALA A 361 -5.02 -1.21 10.60
N TYR A 362 -4.14 -0.35 10.12
CA TYR A 362 -2.90 -0.01 10.79
C TYR A 362 -2.91 1.47 11.13
N SER A 363 -2.83 1.82 12.42
CA SER A 363 -2.90 3.21 12.89
C SER A 363 -4.00 4.03 12.16
N PRO A 364 -5.27 3.54 12.16
CA PRO A 364 -6.32 4.14 11.35
C PRO A 364 -6.64 5.55 11.86
N THR A 365 -6.92 6.46 10.94
CA THR A 365 -7.38 7.80 11.26
C THR A 365 -8.70 7.74 12.03
N SER A 366 -8.78 8.44 13.17
CA SER A 366 -9.98 8.53 13.99
C SER A 366 -11.11 9.25 13.22
N PRO A 367 -12.37 8.78 13.32
CA PRO A 367 -13.53 9.54 12.80
C PRO A 367 -13.64 10.96 13.37
N ASP A 368 -13.09 11.20 14.54
CA ASP A 368 -13.15 12.49 15.24
C ASP A 368 -12.41 13.62 14.51
N ILE A 369 -11.49 13.27 13.62
CA ILE A 369 -10.77 14.23 12.78
C ILE A 369 -11.72 15.06 11.88
N ARG A 370 -12.88 14.49 11.48
CA ARG A 370 -13.88 15.23 10.72
C ARG A 370 -14.54 16.34 11.53
N ARG A 371 -14.68 16.12 12.85
CA ARG A 371 -15.18 17.13 13.77
C ARG A 371 -14.16 18.24 13.95
N LEU A 372 -12.87 17.87 14.04
CA LEU A 372 -11.77 18.85 14.10
C LEU A 372 -11.71 19.69 12.83
N GLU A 373 -11.76 19.05 11.65
CA GLU A 373 -11.82 19.70 10.31
C GLU A 373 -12.94 20.74 10.27
N ALA A 374 -14.17 20.31 10.50
CA ALA A 374 -15.35 21.19 10.48
C ALA A 374 -15.27 22.32 11.52
N ARG A 375 -14.69 22.04 12.70
CA ARG A 375 -14.49 23.06 13.74
C ARG A 375 -13.47 24.10 13.34
N ALA A 376 -12.33 23.68 12.76
CA ALA A 376 -11.30 24.57 12.26
C ALA A 376 -11.83 25.47 11.13
N GLU A 377 -12.53 24.88 10.15
CA GLU A 377 -13.14 25.61 9.04
C GLU A 377 -14.18 26.64 9.54
N GLY A 378 -15.02 26.26 10.52
CA GLY A 378 -16.00 27.16 11.11
C GLY A 378 -15.34 28.36 11.79
N LEU A 379 -14.28 28.13 12.58
CA LEU A 379 -13.52 29.21 13.24
C LEU A 379 -12.81 30.12 12.23
N VAL A 380 -12.34 29.56 11.12
CA VAL A 380 -11.72 30.32 10.02
C VAL A 380 -12.79 31.22 9.35
N ALA A 381 -13.98 30.70 9.10
CA ALA A 381 -15.08 31.44 8.49
C ALA A 381 -15.59 32.58 9.40
N GLU A 382 -15.64 32.36 10.72
CA GLU A 382 -16.03 33.38 11.71
C GLU A 382 -15.04 34.56 11.75
N GLY A 383 -13.78 34.36 11.37
CA GLY A 383 -12.71 35.36 11.42
C GLY A 383 -12.82 36.51 10.39
N GLY A 384 -13.72 36.44 9.43
CA GLY A 384 -14.01 37.49 8.44
C GLY A 384 -12.89 37.75 7.42
N ALA A 385 -12.82 38.97 6.87
CA ALA A 385 -11.98 39.36 5.73
C ALA A 385 -10.45 39.31 5.99
N GLN A 386 -10.02 39.34 7.24
CA GLN A 386 -8.63 39.02 7.60
C GLN A 386 -8.54 37.50 7.80
N ALA A 387 -8.17 36.79 6.73
CA ALA A 387 -8.07 35.35 6.76
C ALA A 387 -7.25 34.86 7.96
N PRO A 388 -7.87 34.14 8.91
CA PRO A 388 -7.22 33.74 10.13
C PRO A 388 -6.11 32.75 9.83
N ILE A 389 -4.98 32.91 10.54
CA ILE A 389 -3.86 31.96 10.44
C ILE A 389 -4.15 30.79 11.36
N VAL A 390 -4.16 29.59 10.80
CA VAL A 390 -4.21 28.33 11.54
C VAL A 390 -2.79 27.83 11.77
N ALA A 391 -2.38 27.75 13.02
CA ALA A 391 -1.08 27.19 13.40
C ALA A 391 -1.22 25.73 13.80
N VAL A 392 -0.54 24.84 13.14
CA VAL A 392 -0.40 23.43 13.52
C VAL A 392 0.97 23.24 14.15
N VAL A 393 1.00 22.74 15.39
CA VAL A 393 2.22 22.68 16.21
C VAL A 393 2.45 21.26 16.71
N GLY A 394 3.63 20.73 16.46
CA GLY A 394 4.04 19.41 16.93
C GLY A 394 4.68 18.56 15.87
N SER A 395 5.15 17.39 16.27
CA SER A 395 5.75 16.40 15.40
C SER A 395 4.76 15.33 14.91
N ASP A 396 3.72 15.06 15.72
CA ASP A 396 2.76 13.99 15.44
C ASP A 396 1.41 14.54 14.92
N ILE A 397 1.48 15.28 13.82
CA ILE A 397 0.36 16.05 13.26
C ILE A 397 -0.38 15.35 12.12
N TRP A 398 0.16 14.23 11.60
CA TRP A 398 -0.48 13.52 10.50
C TRP A 398 -1.78 12.84 10.94
N PRO A 399 -2.87 12.93 10.13
CA PRO A 399 -2.96 13.41 8.74
C PRO A 399 -3.53 14.84 8.58
N LEU A 400 -3.34 15.77 9.52
CA LEU A 400 -3.93 17.13 9.50
C LEU A 400 -3.69 17.90 8.18
N PRO A 401 -2.52 17.83 7.50
CA PRO A 401 -2.34 18.57 6.24
C PRO A 401 -3.39 18.27 5.18
N TRP A 402 -3.87 17.02 5.11
CA TRP A 402 -4.96 16.66 4.22
C TRP A 402 -6.30 17.28 4.63
N TYR A 403 -6.64 17.23 5.92
CA TYR A 403 -7.94 17.68 6.42
C TYR A 403 -8.04 19.21 6.47
N LEU A 404 -6.93 19.90 6.60
CA LEU A 404 -6.88 21.37 6.62
C LEU A 404 -6.54 21.97 5.23
N ARG A 405 -6.50 21.20 4.15
CA ARG A 405 -6.09 21.65 2.82
C ARG A 405 -6.97 22.75 2.20
N HIS A 406 -8.21 22.88 2.70
CA HIS A 406 -9.13 23.93 2.28
C HIS A 406 -9.07 25.18 3.16
N CYS A 407 -8.41 25.09 4.31
CA CYS A 407 -8.21 26.26 5.16
C CYS A 407 -7.14 27.17 4.54
N PRO A 408 -7.41 28.46 4.33
CA PRO A 408 -6.38 29.39 3.90
C PRO A 408 -5.38 29.62 5.05
N ASN A 409 -4.13 29.91 4.71
CA ASN A 409 -3.08 30.30 5.65
C ASN A 409 -2.84 29.31 6.81
N VAL A 410 -2.66 28.03 6.50
CA VAL A 410 -2.22 27.01 7.46
C VAL A 410 -0.70 26.96 7.50
N GLY A 411 -0.12 27.12 8.68
CA GLY A 411 1.31 26.96 8.90
C GLY A 411 1.60 25.79 9.84
N TYR A 412 2.74 25.12 9.63
CA TYR A 412 3.18 23.95 10.38
C TYR A 412 4.52 24.24 11.06
N TRP A 413 4.58 24.07 12.39
CA TRP A 413 5.78 24.34 13.17
C TRP A 413 6.06 23.21 14.16
N PRO A 414 7.32 22.88 14.43
CA PRO A 414 7.66 21.95 15.50
C PRO A 414 7.29 22.54 16.88
N GLU A 415 7.37 23.87 17.05
CA GLU A 415 7.01 24.59 18.26
C GLU A 415 6.31 25.90 17.91
N LEU A 416 5.39 26.35 18.78
CA LEU A 416 4.67 27.61 18.55
C LEU A 416 5.64 28.80 18.58
N PRO A 417 5.63 29.69 17.56
CA PRO A 417 6.41 30.91 17.54
C PRO A 417 6.13 31.80 18.77
N ARG A 418 7.12 32.54 19.26
CA ARG A 418 7.02 33.33 20.49
C ARG A 418 5.96 34.46 20.46
N SER A 419 5.62 34.94 19.29
CA SER A 419 4.60 35.98 19.08
C SER A 419 3.69 35.60 17.89
N PRO A 420 2.85 34.60 18.05
CA PRO A 420 2.03 34.15 16.96
C PRO A 420 0.85 35.11 16.71
N VAL A 421 0.74 35.61 15.48
CA VAL A 421 -0.49 36.24 15.00
C VAL A 421 -1.39 35.14 14.44
N VAL A 422 -2.04 34.41 15.34
CA VAL A 422 -2.87 33.25 14.99
C VAL A 422 -4.26 33.38 15.60
N THR A 423 -5.23 32.79 14.93
CA THR A 423 -6.64 32.75 15.37
C THR A 423 -7.03 31.37 15.87
N VAL A 424 -6.43 30.34 15.31
CA VAL A 424 -6.62 28.94 15.69
C VAL A 424 -5.25 28.28 15.84
N VAL A 425 -5.05 27.52 16.90
CA VAL A 425 -3.85 26.71 17.09
C VAL A 425 -4.29 25.27 17.31
N ILE A 426 -3.68 24.35 16.57
CA ILE A 426 -3.86 22.91 16.73
C ILE A 426 -2.52 22.34 17.15
N SER A 427 -2.42 21.74 18.33
CA SER A 427 -1.20 21.09 18.80
C SER A 427 -1.38 19.60 18.99
N ASP A 428 -0.27 18.82 18.91
CA ASP A 428 -0.28 17.51 19.52
C ASP A 428 -0.46 17.61 21.04
N ALA A 429 -0.94 16.52 21.66
CA ALA A 429 -1.21 16.51 23.10
C ALA A 429 0.05 16.73 23.93
N ALA A 430 1.23 16.32 23.44
CA ALA A 430 2.49 16.45 24.16
C ALA A 430 2.90 17.91 24.34
N GLN A 431 2.55 18.78 23.40
CA GLN A 431 2.88 20.21 23.46
C GLN A 431 1.75 21.12 24.00
N SER A 432 0.55 20.53 24.22
CA SER A 432 -0.67 21.30 24.54
C SER A 432 -0.50 22.22 25.76
N GLU A 433 0.17 21.76 26.80
CA GLU A 433 0.42 22.57 28.01
C GLU A 433 1.35 23.74 27.73
N ARG A 434 2.41 23.53 26.94
CA ARG A 434 3.35 24.58 26.55
C ARG A 434 2.66 25.62 25.65
N VAL A 435 1.86 25.15 24.71
CA VAL A 435 1.06 26.03 23.82
C VAL A 435 0.08 26.85 24.64
N SER A 436 -0.67 26.23 25.56
CA SER A 436 -1.61 26.92 26.44
C SER A 436 -0.94 28.04 27.26
N ARG A 437 0.24 27.78 27.83
CA ARG A 437 1.02 28.80 28.57
C ARG A 437 1.48 29.94 27.65
N THR A 438 1.88 29.65 26.41
CA THR A 438 2.34 30.67 25.45
C THR A 438 1.19 31.55 24.96
N LEU A 439 0.00 31.00 24.77
CA LEU A 439 -1.20 31.69 24.32
C LEU A 439 -1.78 32.59 25.43
N GLY A 440 -1.63 32.21 26.70
CA GLY A 440 -2.14 32.94 27.82
C GLY A 440 -3.66 32.89 28.02
N PRO A 441 -4.23 33.72 28.86
CA PRO A 441 -5.65 33.73 29.18
C PRO A 441 -6.51 34.16 28.00
N GLY A 442 -7.77 33.73 27.97
CA GLY A 442 -8.74 34.07 26.92
C GLY A 442 -8.80 33.05 25.75
N TRP A 443 -8.03 31.97 25.81
CA TRP A 443 -8.15 30.87 24.88
C TRP A 443 -8.93 29.72 25.51
N ARG A 444 -9.77 29.06 24.66
CA ARG A 444 -10.46 27.79 24.98
C ARG A 444 -9.78 26.67 24.26
N SER A 445 -9.85 25.48 24.83
CA SER A 445 -9.28 24.27 24.22
C SER A 445 -10.34 23.17 24.03
N GLU A 446 -10.25 22.46 22.90
CA GLU A 446 -11.09 21.31 22.57
C GLU A 446 -10.15 20.15 22.17
N ILE A 447 -10.47 18.91 22.62
CA ILE A 447 -9.64 17.74 22.38
C ILE A 447 -10.27 16.86 21.31
N PHE A 448 -9.46 16.36 20.38
CA PHE A 448 -9.87 15.50 19.27
C PHE A 448 -8.91 14.33 19.12
N GLY A 449 -9.45 13.17 18.76
CA GLY A 449 -8.63 12.01 18.38
C GLY A 449 -8.15 12.15 16.93
N LEU A 450 -6.85 12.00 16.68
CA LEU A 450 -6.30 11.90 15.32
C LEU A 450 -6.18 10.45 14.87
N ARG A 451 -5.59 9.62 15.73
CA ARG A 451 -5.30 8.19 15.52
C ARG A 451 -5.36 7.47 16.87
N PRO A 452 -5.33 6.14 16.94
CA PRO A 452 -5.16 5.45 18.21
C PRO A 452 -3.95 6.01 18.97
N GLU A 453 -4.17 6.37 20.24
CA GLU A 453 -3.18 6.92 21.17
C GLU A 453 -2.62 8.32 20.79
N VAL A 454 -3.10 8.95 19.71
CA VAL A 454 -2.68 10.28 19.27
C VAL A 454 -3.85 11.24 19.34
N LEU A 455 -3.70 12.26 20.18
CA LEU A 455 -4.69 13.33 20.40
C LEU A 455 -4.16 14.67 19.88
N ALA A 456 -5.07 15.48 19.34
CA ALA A 456 -4.84 16.89 19.05
C ALA A 456 -5.66 17.78 19.97
N VAL A 457 -5.11 18.93 20.31
CA VAL A 457 -5.80 19.97 21.06
C VAL A 457 -5.94 21.20 20.18
N LEU A 458 -7.18 21.60 19.91
CA LEU A 458 -7.50 22.80 19.17
C LEU A 458 -7.73 23.93 20.15
N PHE A 459 -7.01 25.05 20.00
CA PHE A 459 -7.16 26.28 20.77
C PHE A 459 -7.75 27.37 19.89
N HIS A 460 -8.74 28.08 20.41
CA HIS A 460 -9.34 29.25 19.78
C HIS A 460 -9.66 30.32 20.80
N ARG A 461 -9.78 31.58 20.38
CA ARG A 461 -10.19 32.66 21.31
C ARG A 461 -11.63 32.44 21.73
N ALA A 462 -11.92 32.68 23.02
CA ALA A 462 -13.28 32.78 23.49
C ALA A 462 -13.98 33.92 22.72
N PRO A 463 -15.26 33.78 22.31
CA PRO A 463 -16.02 34.89 21.80
C PRO A 463 -15.93 36.04 22.83
N ALA A 464 -15.68 37.27 22.37
CA ALA A 464 -15.79 38.43 23.25
C ALA A 464 -17.18 38.37 23.89
N GLU A 465 -17.25 38.30 25.21
CA GLU A 465 -18.54 38.43 25.90
C GLU A 465 -19.17 39.70 25.39
N SER A 466 -20.21 39.61 24.57
CA SER A 466 -21.03 40.77 24.24
C SER A 466 -21.61 41.22 25.54
N GLY A 467 -21.10 42.35 26.02
CA GLY A 467 -21.51 42.95 27.29
C GLY A 467 -23.00 43.37 27.26
N ILE A 468 -23.85 42.35 27.37
CA ILE A 468 -25.25 42.57 27.77
C ILE A 468 -25.21 42.57 29.30
N GLU A 469 -24.87 43.72 29.87
CA GLU A 469 -25.29 44.04 31.22
C GLU A 469 -26.80 43.77 31.33
N ARG A 470 -27.13 42.63 31.88
CA ARG A 470 -28.51 42.46 32.40
C ARG A 470 -28.68 43.47 33.52
N LYS A 471 -29.17 44.65 33.19
CA LYS A 471 -29.80 45.52 34.21
C LYS A 471 -30.86 44.64 34.89
N ARG A 472 -30.58 44.27 36.13
CA ARG A 472 -31.58 43.70 37.03
C ARG A 472 -32.59 44.80 37.33
N PRO A 473 -33.88 44.49 37.35
CA PRO A 473 -34.93 45.41 37.74
C PRO A 473 -34.86 45.81 39.22
#